data_7b51f4dd9cb178207d06ab4a990daac3
#
_entry.id   7b51f4dd9cb178207d06ab4a990daac3
#
_cell.length_a   1.000
_cell.length_b   1.000
_cell.length_c   1.000
_cell.angle_alpha   90.00
_cell.angle_beta   90.00
_cell.angle_gamma   90.00
#
_symmetry.space_group_name_H-M   'P 1'
#
loop_
_entity.id
_entity.type
_entity.pdbx_description
1 polymer ?
#
loop_
_entity_poly.entity_id
_entity_poly.type
_entity_poly.pdbx_seq_one_letter_code
_entity_poly.pdbx_strand_id
1 'polypeptide(L)'
;MGLDWQRFIIAETEGNIFTGCGQLKTHSHGVLELASIAVVPKYQGQGLGKIIITYLLKQAPRPLYLTCRDKLGSYYQQFGFRVVENENELPSYFLRLRKLAGLFFSLKLVDAKMLVMVIEK
;
A
#
# COMPACT_ATOMS: atom_id res chain seq x y z
N MET A 1 5.14 -4.64 -18.94
CA MET A 1 4.64 -3.70 -17.97
C MET A 1 5.75 -3.24 -17.03
N GLY A 2 5.94 -1.99 -16.88
CA GLY A 2 7.00 -1.45 -16.05
C GLY A 2 6.46 -0.57 -14.93
N LEU A 3 7.35 0.15 -14.29
CA LEU A 3 6.98 1.14 -13.31
C LEU A 3 6.32 2.33 -14.00
N ASP A 4 5.31 2.87 -13.35
CA ASP A 4 4.73 4.15 -13.76
C ASP A 4 5.50 5.26 -13.04
N TRP A 5 6.54 5.74 -13.68
CA TRP A 5 7.46 6.71 -13.09
C TRP A 5 6.78 8.02 -12.69
N GLN A 6 5.67 8.37 -13.36
CA GLN A 6 4.94 9.59 -13.06
C GLN A 6 4.21 9.51 -11.72
N ARG A 7 3.99 8.29 -11.22
CA ARG A 7 3.26 8.05 -9.97
C ARG A 7 4.15 7.58 -8.84
N PHE A 8 5.45 7.62 -9.05
CA PHE A 8 6.44 7.26 -8.03
C PHE A 8 6.99 8.55 -7.45
N ILE A 9 6.86 8.76 -6.14
CA ILE A 9 7.36 9.96 -5.48
C ILE A 9 8.48 9.61 -4.53
N ILE A 10 9.39 10.56 -4.38
CA ILE A 10 10.53 10.47 -3.47
C ILE A 10 10.48 11.68 -2.54
N ALA A 11 10.63 11.43 -1.24
CA ALA A 11 10.76 12.50 -0.25
C ALA A 11 12.23 12.68 0.07
N GLU A 12 12.66 13.94 0.10
CA GLU A 12 14.05 14.30 0.38
C GLU A 12 14.11 15.46 1.37
N THR A 13 15.23 15.57 2.08
CA THR A 13 15.55 16.76 2.86
C THR A 13 16.00 17.89 1.92
N GLU A 14 16.14 19.08 2.45
CA GLU A 14 16.68 20.22 1.68
C GLU A 14 18.07 19.94 1.12
N GLY A 15 18.85 19.08 1.77
CA GLY A 15 20.16 18.68 1.28
C GLY A 15 20.13 17.52 0.28
N ASN A 16 18.95 17.19 -0.26
CA ASN A 16 18.75 16.08 -1.20
C ASN A 16 19.07 14.70 -0.60
N ILE A 17 18.86 14.55 0.70
CA ILE A 17 19.02 13.27 1.36
C ILE A 17 17.69 12.51 1.27
N PHE A 18 17.72 11.31 0.71
CA PHE A 18 16.54 10.46 0.57
C PHE A 18 16.00 10.09 1.96
N THR A 19 14.71 10.31 2.17
CA THR A 19 14.05 10.01 3.44
C THR A 19 12.92 9.00 3.31
N GLY A 20 12.29 8.91 2.15
CA GLY A 20 11.19 7.97 1.95
C GLY A 20 10.64 8.02 0.54
N CYS A 21 9.71 7.13 0.27
CA CYS A 21 9.06 7.04 -1.05
C CYS A 21 7.67 6.45 -0.96
N GLY A 22 6.95 6.54 -2.06
CA GLY A 22 5.66 5.90 -2.23
C GLY A 22 5.30 5.84 -3.70
N GLN A 23 4.34 4.99 -4.04
CA GLN A 23 3.96 4.74 -5.43
C GLN A 23 2.48 4.45 -5.56
N LEU A 24 1.89 4.92 -6.66
CA LEU A 24 0.59 4.43 -7.15
C LEU A 24 0.89 3.46 -8.28
N LYS A 25 0.56 2.20 -8.07
CA LYS A 25 0.86 1.13 -9.02
C LYS A 25 -0.41 0.73 -9.76
N THR A 26 -0.31 0.60 -11.08
CA THR A 26 -1.45 0.22 -11.92
C THR A 26 -1.36 -1.26 -12.26
N HIS A 27 -2.47 -1.96 -12.03
CA HIS A 27 -2.64 -3.36 -12.43
C HIS A 27 -3.61 -3.47 -13.60
N SER A 28 -3.87 -4.69 -14.05
CA SER A 28 -4.80 -4.97 -15.14
C SER A 28 -6.17 -4.35 -14.87
N HIS A 29 -6.83 -3.91 -15.93
CA HIS A 29 -8.18 -3.30 -15.86
C HIS A 29 -8.22 -1.99 -15.09
N GLY A 30 -7.10 -1.28 -15.00
CA GLY A 30 -7.04 0.03 -14.36
C GLY A 30 -7.11 0.02 -12.84
N VAL A 31 -6.94 -1.14 -12.21
CA VAL A 31 -6.94 -1.25 -10.76
C VAL A 31 -5.69 -0.59 -10.20
N LEU A 32 -5.86 0.29 -9.22
CA LEU A 32 -4.77 1.03 -8.61
C LEU A 32 -4.44 0.52 -7.23
N GLU A 33 -3.16 0.51 -6.92
CA GLU A 33 -2.64 0.10 -5.62
C GLU A 33 -1.71 1.17 -5.06
N LEU A 34 -1.91 1.52 -3.79
CA LEU A 34 -0.93 2.29 -3.02
C LEU A 34 0.17 1.33 -2.59
N ALA A 35 1.37 1.55 -3.08
CA ALA A 35 2.45 0.57 -2.94
C ALA A 35 3.78 1.25 -2.63
N SER A 36 4.74 0.43 -2.20
CA SER A 36 6.13 0.84 -2.03
C SER A 36 6.31 2.00 -1.04
N ILE A 37 5.40 2.11 -0.05
CA ILE A 37 5.54 3.12 1.00
C ILE A 37 6.70 2.71 1.90
N ALA A 38 7.71 3.55 1.97
CA ALA A 38 8.88 3.28 2.79
C ALA A 38 9.47 4.58 3.33
N VAL A 39 9.91 4.54 4.58
CA VAL A 39 10.61 5.65 5.22
C VAL A 39 11.91 5.10 5.79
N VAL A 40 13.01 5.77 5.48
CA VAL A 40 14.33 5.39 6.00
C VAL A 40 14.26 5.36 7.53
N PRO A 41 14.80 4.32 8.20
CA PRO A 41 14.64 4.17 9.66
C PRO A 41 15.00 5.40 10.47
N LYS A 42 16.04 6.12 10.08
CA LYS A 42 16.47 7.34 10.75
C LYS A 42 15.37 8.42 10.80
N TYR A 43 14.47 8.41 9.82
CA TYR A 43 13.43 9.43 9.68
C TYR A 43 12.04 8.94 10.07
N GLN A 44 11.92 7.71 10.56
CA GLN A 44 10.64 7.18 11.03
C GLN A 44 10.22 7.88 12.32
N GLY A 45 8.91 7.85 12.59
CA GLY A 45 8.36 8.45 13.80
C GLY A 45 8.17 9.96 13.71
N GLN A 46 8.37 10.57 12.55
CA GLN A 46 8.25 12.02 12.35
C GLN A 46 7.07 12.40 11.46
N GLY A 47 6.19 11.46 11.15
CA GLY A 47 5.01 11.73 10.34
C GLY A 47 5.26 11.75 8.83
N LEU A 48 6.44 11.35 8.37
CA LEU A 48 6.78 11.40 6.96
C LEU A 48 5.96 10.41 6.13
N GLY A 49 5.75 9.19 6.65
CA GLY A 49 4.90 8.21 5.96
C GLY A 49 3.48 8.74 5.76
N LYS A 50 2.94 9.42 6.77
CA LYS A 50 1.62 10.04 6.68
C LYS A 50 1.57 11.12 5.61
N ILE A 51 2.61 11.92 5.50
CA ILE A 51 2.72 12.96 4.47
C ILE A 51 2.72 12.34 3.08
N ILE A 52 3.52 11.30 2.88
CA ILE A 52 3.63 10.59 1.60
C ILE A 52 2.28 10.00 1.21
N ILE A 53 1.63 9.29 2.13
CA ILE A 53 0.34 8.65 1.87
C ILE A 53 -0.71 9.71 1.55
N THR A 54 -0.78 10.78 2.33
CA THR A 54 -1.75 11.85 2.12
C THR A 54 -1.57 12.50 0.76
N TYR A 55 -0.33 12.72 0.36
CA TYR A 55 -0.02 13.28 -0.96
C TYR A 55 -0.54 12.37 -2.08
N LEU A 56 -0.25 11.07 -1.99
CA LEU A 56 -0.67 10.12 -3.01
C LEU A 56 -2.19 9.95 -3.04
N LEU A 57 -2.85 9.98 -1.88
CA LEU A 57 -4.31 9.88 -1.81
C LEU A 57 -5.01 11.02 -2.53
N LYS A 58 -4.42 12.22 -2.51
CA LYS A 58 -5.00 13.37 -3.22
C LYS A 58 -4.96 13.20 -4.72
N GLN A 59 -4.04 12.40 -5.24
CA GLN A 59 -3.86 12.22 -6.68
C GLN A 59 -4.54 10.97 -7.21
N ALA A 60 -4.85 10.02 -6.35
CA ALA A 60 -5.35 8.73 -6.79
C ALA A 60 -6.86 8.75 -7.00
N PRO A 61 -7.34 8.29 -8.17
CA PRO A 61 -8.77 8.00 -8.32
C PRO A 61 -9.17 6.85 -7.39
N ARG A 62 -10.45 6.80 -7.08
CA ARG A 62 -11.03 5.72 -6.28
C ARG A 62 -11.68 4.68 -7.19
N PRO A 63 -11.72 3.41 -6.80
CA PRO A 63 -11.18 2.85 -5.58
C PRO A 63 -9.66 2.69 -5.62
N LEU A 64 -9.02 2.78 -4.47
CA LEU A 64 -7.58 2.57 -4.33
C LEU A 64 -7.36 1.45 -3.31
N TYR A 65 -6.58 0.46 -3.69
CA TYR A 65 -6.29 -0.71 -2.87
C TYR A 65 -4.89 -0.65 -2.29
N LEU A 66 -4.65 -1.39 -1.24
CA LEU A 66 -3.32 -1.67 -0.71
C LEU A 66 -3.29 -3.04 -0.07
N THR A 67 -2.08 -3.56 0.10
CA THR A 67 -1.84 -4.73 0.93
C THR A 67 -0.89 -4.35 2.05
N CYS A 68 -1.09 -4.95 3.22
CA CYS A 68 -0.22 -4.71 4.37
C CYS A 68 -0.27 -5.90 5.33
N ARG A 69 0.66 -5.90 6.25
CA ARG A 69 0.61 -6.86 7.36
C ARG A 69 -0.55 -6.50 8.28
N ASP A 70 -1.12 -7.50 8.94
CA ASP A 70 -2.28 -7.32 9.82
C ASP A 70 -2.05 -6.25 10.89
N LYS A 71 -0.83 -6.13 11.40
CA LYS A 71 -0.48 -5.12 12.41
C LYS A 71 -0.63 -3.68 11.92
N LEU A 72 -0.61 -3.48 10.61
CA LEU A 72 -0.68 -2.14 10.02
C LEU A 72 -2.11 -1.74 9.63
N GLY A 73 -3.08 -2.63 9.83
CA GLY A 73 -4.47 -2.35 9.45
C GLY A 73 -5.01 -1.09 10.10
N SER A 74 -4.82 -0.92 11.41
CA SER A 74 -5.30 0.26 12.10
C SER A 74 -4.60 1.54 11.63
N TYR A 75 -3.33 1.44 11.27
CA TYR A 75 -2.61 2.59 10.73
C TYR A 75 -3.26 3.09 9.43
N TYR A 76 -3.60 2.17 8.52
CA TYR A 76 -4.23 2.57 7.25
C TYR A 76 -5.70 2.94 7.41
N GLN A 77 -6.39 2.40 8.42
CA GLN A 77 -7.77 2.79 8.70
C GLN A 77 -7.89 4.29 9.02
N GLN A 78 -6.89 4.90 9.61
CA GLN A 78 -6.94 6.33 9.90
C GLN A 78 -7.04 7.20 8.64
N PHE A 79 -6.65 6.67 7.48
CA PHE A 79 -6.76 7.38 6.20
C PHE A 79 -8.09 7.11 5.48
N GLY A 80 -8.92 6.23 6.02
CA GLY A 80 -10.20 5.88 5.41
C GLY A 80 -10.23 4.53 4.72
N PHE A 81 -9.14 3.76 4.77
CA PHE A 81 -9.13 2.40 4.23
C PHE A 81 -9.91 1.45 5.12
N ARG A 82 -10.59 0.50 4.49
CA ARG A 82 -11.24 -0.60 5.20
C ARG A 82 -10.65 -1.93 4.75
N VAL A 83 -10.67 -2.92 5.62
CA VAL A 83 -10.25 -4.28 5.28
C VAL A 83 -11.30 -4.91 4.38
N VAL A 84 -10.87 -5.53 3.30
CA VAL A 84 -11.75 -6.29 2.41
C VAL A 84 -11.74 -7.74 2.87
N GLU A 85 -12.85 -8.20 3.42
CA GLU A 85 -12.97 -9.57 3.92
C GLU A 85 -13.63 -10.49 2.90
N ASN A 86 -14.57 -9.98 2.13
CA ASN A 86 -15.31 -10.74 1.14
C ASN A 86 -14.51 -10.86 -0.16
N GLU A 87 -14.12 -12.08 -0.51
CA GLU A 87 -13.35 -12.35 -1.71
C GLU A 87 -14.03 -11.89 -3.00
N ASN A 88 -15.37 -11.81 -3.00
CA ASN A 88 -16.12 -11.35 -4.15
C ASN A 88 -15.90 -9.86 -4.46
N GLU A 89 -15.39 -9.11 -3.50
CA GLU A 89 -15.07 -7.69 -3.68
C GLU A 89 -13.65 -7.45 -4.17
N LEU A 90 -12.83 -8.50 -4.30
CA LEU A 90 -11.43 -8.32 -4.65
C LEU A 90 -11.21 -8.40 -6.16
N PRO A 91 -10.49 -7.43 -6.74
CA PRO A 91 -9.95 -7.61 -8.09
C PRO A 91 -9.10 -8.87 -8.17
N SER A 92 -9.03 -9.46 -9.35
CA SER A 92 -8.37 -10.77 -9.51
C SER A 92 -6.90 -10.78 -9.06
N TYR A 93 -6.18 -9.68 -9.26
CA TYR A 93 -4.80 -9.57 -8.78
C TYR A 93 -4.72 -9.78 -7.27
N PHE A 94 -5.56 -9.06 -6.50
CA PHE A 94 -5.53 -9.13 -5.04
C PHE A 94 -6.08 -10.44 -4.51
N LEU A 95 -7.04 -11.03 -5.23
CA LEU A 95 -7.55 -12.33 -4.86
C LEU A 95 -6.46 -13.41 -4.96
N ARG A 96 -5.71 -13.42 -6.06
CA ARG A 96 -4.60 -14.36 -6.23
C ARG A 96 -3.51 -14.14 -5.19
N LEU A 97 -3.17 -12.87 -4.95
CA LEU A 97 -2.15 -12.52 -3.97
C LEU A 97 -2.56 -12.97 -2.56
N ARG A 98 -3.83 -12.76 -2.21
CA ARG A 98 -4.37 -13.16 -0.91
C ARG A 98 -4.31 -14.68 -0.72
N LYS A 99 -4.67 -15.43 -1.75
CA LYS A 99 -4.62 -16.90 -1.69
C LYS A 99 -3.20 -17.39 -1.54
N LEU A 100 -2.26 -16.80 -2.25
CA LEU A 100 -0.86 -17.17 -2.16
C LEU A 100 -0.28 -16.84 -0.77
N ALA A 101 -0.60 -15.66 -0.25
CA ALA A 101 -0.15 -15.25 1.08
C ALA A 101 -0.74 -16.16 2.16
N GLY A 102 -2.00 -16.56 2.02
CA GLY A 102 -2.64 -17.49 2.94
C GLY A 102 -1.96 -18.85 2.94
N LEU A 103 -1.54 -19.32 1.76
CA LEU A 103 -0.79 -20.58 1.66
C LEU A 103 0.54 -20.49 2.40
N PHE A 104 1.30 -19.43 2.19
CA PHE A 104 2.56 -19.24 2.89
C PHE A 104 2.38 -19.17 4.40
N PHE A 105 1.32 -18.49 4.86
CA PHE A 105 1.03 -18.42 6.29
C PHE A 105 0.68 -19.80 6.86
N SER A 106 -0.16 -20.58 6.16
CA SER A 106 -0.56 -21.90 6.66
C SER A 106 0.61 -22.90 6.62
N LEU A 107 1.59 -22.71 5.75
CA LEU A 107 2.82 -23.51 5.74
C LEU A 107 3.87 -22.99 6.70
N LYS A 108 3.55 -21.95 7.47
CA LYS A 108 4.45 -21.31 8.45
C LYS A 108 5.73 -20.76 7.82
N LEU A 109 5.66 -20.38 6.55
CA LEU A 109 6.77 -19.74 5.85
C LEU A 109 6.86 -18.25 6.16
N VAL A 110 5.75 -17.65 6.63
CA VAL A 110 5.69 -16.27 7.12
C VAL A 110 4.90 -16.28 8.43
N ASP A 111 5.16 -15.32 9.28
CA ASP A 111 4.56 -15.23 10.62
C ASP A 111 3.48 -14.15 10.74
N ALA A 112 3.12 -13.51 9.65
CA ALA A 112 2.12 -12.45 9.65
C ALA A 112 1.09 -12.68 8.56
N LYS A 113 -0.16 -12.33 8.83
CA LYS A 113 -1.23 -12.35 7.84
C LYS A 113 -1.18 -11.09 7.00
N MET A 114 -1.59 -11.24 5.74
CA MET A 114 -1.73 -10.11 4.82
C MET A 114 -3.18 -9.65 4.80
N LEU A 115 -3.37 -8.34 4.89
CA LEU A 115 -4.66 -7.71 4.69
C LEU A 115 -4.69 -7.06 3.31
N VAL A 116 -5.84 -7.12 2.66
CA VAL A 116 -6.15 -6.27 1.50
C VAL A 116 -7.12 -5.21 1.97
N MET A 117 -6.80 -3.96 1.67
CA MET A 117 -7.63 -2.83 2.11
C MET A 117 -7.99 -1.96 0.92
N VAL A 118 -9.09 -1.23 1.04
CA VAL A 118 -9.58 -0.35 -0.02
C VAL A 118 -10.12 0.93 0.56
N ILE A 119 -9.92 2.02 -0.17
CA ILE A 119 -10.61 3.28 0.07
C ILE A 119 -11.43 3.61 -1.17
N GLU A 120 -12.72 3.90 -0.97
CA GLU A 120 -13.69 4.04 -2.05
C GLU A 120 -14.22 5.47 -2.20
N LYS A 121 -13.92 6.33 -1.27
CA LYS A 121 -14.38 7.72 -1.30
C LYS A 121 -13.24 8.72 -1.19
#